data_3d048a3c568bc46f4f14b93f62e1c712
#
_entry.id   3d048a3c568bc46f4f14b93f62e1c712
#
_cell.length_a   1.000
_cell.length_b   1.000
_cell.length_c   1.000
_cell.angle_alpha   90.00
_cell.angle_beta   90.00
_cell.angle_gamma   90.00
#
_symmetry.space_group_name_H-M   'P 1'
#
loop_
_entity.id
_entity.type
_entity.pdbx_description
1 polymer ?
#
loop_
_entity_poly.entity_id
_entity_poly.type
_entity_poly.pdbx_seq_one_letter_code
_entity_poly.pdbx_strand_id
1 'polypeptide(L)'
;MNILLAFKAEPDAGMLAEKEWQAAAQGKSGPDISLLRSLLGADEQAAAALLLAQRKNGTPMSLTALSMGDERALHWLRYLMALGFEEAVLLETAADLRFAPEFVARHIAEWQHQNPLDLIITGCQSSEGQNGQTPFLLAEMLGWPCFTQVERFTLDALFITLEQRTEHGLRCCRVRLPAVIAVRQCGEVALPVPGMRQRMAAEKAEIIRKTVAAEMPAMQCLQLARAEQRRGATLIDGQTVAEKAQKLWQDYLRQRMQP
;
A
#
# COMPACT_ATOMS: atom_id res chain seq x y z
N MET A 1 -19.85 10.28 7.02
CA MET A 1 -18.39 10.41 7.03
C MET A 1 -17.89 10.03 5.66
N ASN A 2 -17.09 10.90 5.02
CA ASN A 2 -16.55 10.68 3.68
C ASN A 2 -15.09 10.22 3.79
N ILE A 3 -14.81 9.03 3.30
CA ILE A 3 -13.49 8.39 3.47
C ILE A 3 -12.92 8.04 2.11
N LEU A 4 -11.68 8.46 1.87
CA LEU A 4 -10.91 8.10 0.69
C LEU A 4 -9.90 7.02 1.03
N LEU A 5 -9.88 5.94 0.26
CA LEU A 5 -8.78 5.00 0.17
C LEU A 5 -7.96 5.33 -1.08
N ALA A 6 -6.78 5.90 -0.89
CA ALA A 6 -5.83 6.13 -1.97
C ALA A 6 -4.85 4.96 -2.06
N PHE A 7 -4.72 4.37 -3.25
CA PHE A 7 -3.89 3.20 -3.48
C PHE A 7 -3.06 3.31 -4.76
N LYS A 8 -1.98 2.56 -4.81
CA LYS A 8 -1.16 2.38 -6.00
C LYS A 8 -1.45 1.00 -6.61
N ALA A 9 -1.78 0.96 -7.91
CA ALA A 9 -1.82 -0.28 -8.68
C ALA A 9 -0.39 -0.65 -9.09
N GLU A 10 0.21 -1.61 -8.41
CA GLU A 10 1.60 -1.98 -8.59
C GLU A 10 1.77 -3.12 -9.60
N PRO A 11 2.82 -3.12 -10.43
CA PRO A 11 3.12 -4.27 -11.26
C PRO A 11 3.59 -5.45 -10.42
N ASP A 12 3.17 -6.67 -10.75
CA ASP A 12 3.64 -7.90 -10.11
C ASP A 12 5.09 -8.22 -10.55
N ALA A 13 6.05 -7.52 -9.98
CA ALA A 13 7.46 -7.70 -10.30
C ALA A 13 7.99 -9.12 -10.00
N GLY A 14 7.26 -9.92 -9.20
CA GLY A 14 7.57 -11.33 -8.98
C GLY A 14 7.42 -12.20 -10.23
N MET A 15 6.67 -11.76 -11.22
CA MET A 15 6.50 -12.44 -12.50
C MET A 15 7.61 -12.16 -13.52
N LEU A 16 8.50 -11.20 -13.25
CA LEU A 16 9.60 -10.88 -14.16
C LEU A 16 10.63 -12.00 -14.22
N ALA A 17 10.99 -12.40 -15.46
CA ALA A 17 12.05 -13.35 -15.69
C ALA A 17 13.41 -12.74 -15.36
N GLU A 18 14.41 -13.57 -15.01
CA GLU A 18 15.76 -13.12 -14.69
C GLU A 18 16.40 -12.28 -15.80
N LYS A 19 16.16 -12.65 -17.07
CA LYS A 19 16.65 -11.91 -18.25
C LYS A 19 16.15 -10.46 -18.30
N GLU A 20 14.92 -10.20 -17.83
CA GLU A 20 14.33 -8.86 -17.79
C GLU A 20 15.02 -8.00 -16.70
N TRP A 21 15.33 -8.61 -15.55
CA TRP A 21 16.11 -7.95 -14.50
C TRP A 21 17.53 -7.62 -14.95
N GLN A 22 18.20 -8.54 -15.69
CA GLN A 22 19.53 -8.30 -16.24
C GLN A 22 19.51 -7.19 -17.29
N ALA A 23 18.50 -7.15 -18.15
CA ALA A 23 18.35 -6.06 -19.12
C ALA A 23 18.08 -4.71 -18.43
N ALA A 24 17.24 -4.70 -17.39
CA ALA A 24 16.94 -3.51 -16.60
C ALA A 24 18.17 -2.96 -15.87
N ALA A 25 19.04 -3.83 -15.35
CA ALA A 25 20.27 -3.43 -14.67
C ALA A 25 21.26 -2.71 -15.59
N GLN A 26 21.18 -2.95 -16.90
CA GLN A 26 22.00 -2.27 -17.92
C GLN A 26 21.34 -1.00 -18.46
N GLY A 27 20.03 -0.84 -18.26
CA GLY A 27 19.22 0.29 -18.73
C GLY A 27 18.88 1.28 -17.64
N LYS A 28 18.37 2.46 -18.04
CA LYS A 28 17.92 3.51 -17.11
C LYS A 28 16.43 3.44 -16.81
N SER A 29 15.64 2.70 -17.60
CA SER A 29 14.18 2.72 -17.56
C SER A 29 13.56 1.63 -16.68
N GLY A 30 14.34 0.71 -16.15
CA GLY A 30 13.81 -0.47 -15.45
C GLY A 30 13.31 -1.57 -16.41
N PRO A 31 12.78 -2.68 -15.88
CA PRO A 31 12.24 -3.76 -16.69
C PRO A 31 10.94 -3.36 -17.38
N ASP A 32 10.63 -4.02 -18.51
CA ASP A 32 9.33 -3.87 -19.16
C ASP A 32 8.23 -4.50 -18.30
N ILE A 33 7.32 -3.66 -17.81
CA ILE A 33 6.19 -4.04 -16.95
C ILE A 33 4.85 -4.06 -17.71
N SER A 34 4.85 -3.81 -19.01
CA SER A 34 3.64 -3.62 -19.80
C SER A 34 2.70 -4.82 -19.80
N LEU A 35 3.25 -6.02 -19.72
CA LEU A 35 2.50 -7.29 -19.73
C LEU A 35 2.24 -7.85 -18.31
N LEU A 36 2.72 -7.18 -17.27
CA LEU A 36 2.51 -7.64 -15.90
C LEU A 36 1.09 -7.31 -15.43
N ARG A 37 0.49 -8.25 -14.71
CA ARG A 37 -0.73 -7.95 -13.96
C ARG A 37 -0.44 -6.89 -12.90
N SER A 38 -1.45 -6.10 -12.56
CA SER A 38 -1.38 -5.19 -11.41
C SER A 38 -1.79 -5.89 -10.12
N LEU A 39 -1.19 -5.45 -9.02
CA LEU A 39 -1.53 -5.86 -7.66
C LEU A 39 -2.05 -4.66 -6.88
N LEU A 40 -2.98 -4.92 -5.97
CA LEU A 40 -3.29 -4.01 -4.87
C LEU A 40 -2.34 -4.36 -3.72
N GLY A 41 -1.64 -3.38 -3.16
CA GLY A 41 -0.70 -3.58 -2.09
C GLY A 41 -1.32 -4.25 -0.85
N ALA A 42 -0.53 -4.97 -0.09
CA ALA A 42 -1.03 -5.69 1.08
C ALA A 42 -1.57 -4.73 2.16
N ASP A 43 -0.94 -3.57 2.31
CA ASP A 43 -1.36 -2.51 3.23
C ASP A 43 -2.72 -1.93 2.83
N GLU A 44 -2.92 -1.66 1.54
CA GLU A 44 -4.18 -1.15 1.00
C GLU A 44 -5.30 -2.19 1.06
N GLN A 45 -4.97 -3.47 0.85
CA GLN A 45 -5.93 -4.56 1.05
C GLN A 45 -6.40 -4.61 2.51
N ALA A 46 -5.47 -4.48 3.46
CA ALA A 46 -5.79 -4.44 4.89
C ALA A 46 -6.65 -3.21 5.22
N ALA A 47 -6.31 -2.03 4.69
CA ALA A 47 -7.08 -0.81 4.88
C ALA A 47 -8.52 -0.95 4.37
N ALA A 48 -8.70 -1.47 3.16
CA ALA A 48 -10.02 -1.72 2.59
C ALA A 48 -10.84 -2.71 3.43
N ALA A 49 -10.22 -3.80 3.86
CA ALA A 49 -10.90 -4.82 4.69
C ALA A 49 -11.33 -4.27 6.05
N LEU A 50 -10.50 -3.44 6.70
CA LEU A 50 -10.83 -2.76 7.95
C LEU A 50 -12.01 -1.79 7.77
N LEU A 51 -12.03 -0.99 6.69
CA LEU A 51 -13.16 -0.10 6.36
C LEU A 51 -14.45 -0.87 6.16
N LEU A 52 -14.41 -1.94 5.37
CA LEU A 52 -15.58 -2.77 5.10
C LEU A 52 -16.12 -3.44 6.38
N ALA A 53 -15.24 -3.85 7.29
CA ALA A 53 -15.61 -4.39 8.59
C ALA A 53 -16.31 -3.33 9.47
N GLN A 54 -15.78 -2.09 9.53
CA GLN A 54 -16.42 -0.99 10.27
C GLN A 54 -17.82 -0.67 9.72
N ARG A 55 -17.96 -0.64 8.39
CA ARG A 55 -19.27 -0.40 7.76
C ARG A 55 -20.27 -1.53 8.04
N LYS A 56 -19.81 -2.78 8.00
CA LYS A 56 -20.66 -3.94 8.36
C LYS A 56 -21.15 -3.87 9.82
N ASN A 57 -20.34 -3.29 10.70
CA ASN A 57 -20.69 -3.08 12.11
C ASN A 57 -21.61 -1.86 12.34
N GLY A 58 -22.09 -1.22 11.26
CA GLY A 58 -23.09 -0.16 11.31
C GLY A 58 -22.53 1.26 11.34
N THR A 59 -21.25 1.47 11.15
CA THR A 59 -20.66 2.83 11.04
C THR A 59 -21.11 3.47 9.72
N PRO A 60 -21.87 4.58 9.71
CA PRO A 60 -22.29 5.23 8.48
C PRO A 60 -21.11 5.95 7.81
N MET A 61 -20.77 5.52 6.59
CA MET A 61 -19.69 6.09 5.83
C MET A 61 -19.91 5.96 4.32
N SER A 62 -19.41 6.92 3.55
CA SER A 62 -19.24 6.84 2.11
C SER A 62 -17.77 6.58 1.79
N LEU A 63 -17.50 5.60 0.95
CA LEU A 63 -16.17 5.15 0.60
C LEU A 63 -15.85 5.48 -0.85
N THR A 64 -14.79 6.24 -1.07
CA THR A 64 -14.23 6.54 -2.38
C THR A 64 -12.90 5.82 -2.52
N ALA A 65 -12.69 5.11 -3.63
CA ALA A 65 -11.39 4.54 -3.99
C ALA A 65 -10.71 5.44 -5.02
N LEU A 66 -9.47 5.85 -4.77
CA LEU A 66 -8.69 6.68 -5.70
C LEU A 66 -7.36 6.03 -6.02
N SER A 67 -7.02 5.98 -7.29
CA SER A 67 -5.68 5.62 -7.76
C SER A 67 -5.15 6.66 -8.73
N MET A 68 -3.84 6.84 -8.74
CA MET A 68 -3.16 7.68 -9.71
C MET A 68 -2.20 6.84 -10.54
N GLY A 69 -2.23 7.02 -11.86
CA GLY A 69 -1.41 6.26 -12.81
C GLY A 69 -2.14 5.98 -14.11
N ASP A 70 -1.95 4.77 -14.62
CA ASP A 70 -2.53 4.32 -15.88
C ASP A 70 -3.75 3.39 -15.69
N GLU A 71 -4.25 2.86 -16.80
CA GLU A 71 -5.43 1.98 -16.85
C GLU A 71 -5.28 0.67 -16.05
N ARG A 72 -4.09 0.28 -15.62
CA ARG A 72 -3.87 -0.91 -14.78
C ARG A 72 -4.60 -0.80 -13.43
N ALA A 73 -4.89 0.42 -12.97
CA ALA A 73 -5.67 0.64 -11.76
C ALA A 73 -7.17 0.32 -11.90
N LEU A 74 -7.73 0.34 -13.12
CA LEU A 74 -9.17 0.14 -13.38
C LEU A 74 -9.69 -1.17 -12.81
N HIS A 75 -8.92 -2.24 -12.92
CA HIS A 75 -9.30 -3.54 -12.36
C HIS A 75 -9.56 -3.45 -10.84
N TRP A 76 -8.67 -2.80 -10.10
CA TRP A 76 -8.79 -2.67 -8.65
C TRP A 76 -9.84 -1.66 -8.22
N LEU A 77 -10.02 -0.58 -8.98
CA LEU A 77 -11.12 0.37 -8.78
C LEU A 77 -12.46 -0.36 -8.90
N ARG A 78 -12.67 -1.16 -9.95
CA ARG A 78 -13.88 -1.97 -10.12
C ARG A 78 -14.03 -3.03 -9.03
N TYR A 79 -12.93 -3.64 -8.60
CA TYR A 79 -12.95 -4.62 -7.53
C TYR A 79 -13.43 -4.00 -6.20
N LEU A 80 -12.90 -2.82 -5.84
CA LEU A 80 -13.33 -2.09 -4.64
C LEU A 80 -14.79 -1.63 -4.73
N MET A 81 -15.26 -1.18 -5.91
CA MET A 81 -16.68 -0.90 -6.13
C MET A 81 -17.54 -2.15 -5.96
N ALA A 82 -17.09 -3.31 -6.46
CA ALA A 82 -17.79 -4.56 -6.25
C ALA A 82 -17.88 -4.96 -4.76
N LEU A 83 -16.96 -4.53 -3.94
CA LEU A 83 -16.99 -4.70 -2.48
C LEU A 83 -17.84 -3.63 -1.76
N GLY A 84 -18.30 -2.63 -2.51
CA GLY A 84 -19.24 -1.63 -2.02
C GLY A 84 -18.65 -0.24 -1.80
N PHE A 85 -17.50 0.10 -2.36
CA PHE A 85 -17.12 1.50 -2.50
C PHE A 85 -18.10 2.18 -3.44
N GLU A 86 -18.59 3.35 -3.06
CA GLU A 86 -19.63 4.08 -3.79
C GLU A 86 -19.05 4.81 -5.01
N GLU A 87 -17.80 5.30 -4.88
CA GLU A 87 -17.11 6.02 -5.95
C GLU A 87 -15.74 5.43 -6.23
N ALA A 88 -15.33 5.52 -7.48
CA ALA A 88 -13.99 5.17 -7.94
C ALA A 88 -13.41 6.26 -8.83
N VAL A 89 -12.17 6.63 -8.58
CA VAL A 89 -11.49 7.75 -9.23
C VAL A 89 -10.14 7.30 -9.78
N LEU A 90 -9.91 7.55 -11.06
CA LEU A 90 -8.61 7.41 -11.69
C LEU A 90 -8.06 8.79 -12.06
N LEU A 91 -7.00 9.21 -11.38
CA LEU A 91 -6.17 10.34 -11.79
C LEU A 91 -5.16 9.82 -12.82
N GLU A 92 -5.53 9.94 -14.09
CA GLU A 92 -4.79 9.33 -15.19
C GLU A 92 -3.60 10.19 -15.59
N THR A 93 -2.41 9.59 -15.57
CA THR A 93 -1.17 10.28 -15.94
C THR A 93 -0.16 9.31 -16.56
N ALA A 94 0.66 9.84 -17.46
CA ALA A 94 1.83 9.16 -18.02
C ALA A 94 3.13 9.44 -17.24
N ALA A 95 3.05 10.16 -16.10
CA ALA A 95 4.22 10.46 -15.28
C ALA A 95 4.79 9.20 -14.62
N ASP A 96 6.12 9.16 -14.46
CA ASP A 96 6.77 8.15 -13.63
C ASP A 96 6.56 8.48 -12.14
N LEU A 97 5.67 7.74 -11.50
CA LEU A 97 5.28 7.96 -10.11
C LEU A 97 6.18 7.26 -9.08
N ARG A 98 7.18 6.49 -9.52
CA ARG A 98 8.04 5.69 -8.61
C ARG A 98 8.74 6.53 -7.56
N PHE A 99 9.17 7.75 -7.93
CA PHE A 99 9.91 8.67 -7.08
C PHE A 99 9.31 10.08 -7.04
N ALA A 100 7.99 10.19 -7.23
CA ALA A 100 7.28 11.47 -7.26
C ALA A 100 6.15 11.52 -6.20
N PRO A 101 6.43 11.27 -4.89
CA PRO A 101 5.41 11.28 -3.86
C PRO A 101 4.75 12.65 -3.69
N GLU A 102 5.47 13.75 -3.93
CA GLU A 102 4.95 15.12 -3.88
C GLU A 102 3.89 15.36 -4.97
N PHE A 103 4.14 14.86 -6.17
CA PHE A 103 3.20 14.95 -7.27
C PHE A 103 1.90 14.22 -6.95
N VAL A 104 2.00 12.99 -6.41
CA VAL A 104 0.85 12.20 -5.99
C VAL A 104 0.08 12.89 -4.86
N ALA A 105 0.78 13.33 -3.81
CA ALA A 105 0.17 13.99 -2.66
C ALA A 105 -0.59 15.27 -3.06
N ARG A 106 -0.01 16.09 -3.93
CA ARG A 106 -0.62 17.32 -4.40
C ARG A 106 -1.94 17.06 -5.12
N HIS A 107 -1.99 16.10 -6.04
CA HIS A 107 -3.22 15.80 -6.78
C HIS A 107 -4.30 15.15 -5.93
N ILE A 108 -3.94 14.38 -4.91
CA ILE A 108 -4.89 13.89 -3.91
C ILE A 108 -5.43 15.06 -3.07
N ALA A 109 -4.57 16.02 -2.68
CA ALA A 109 -5.00 17.21 -1.95
C ALA A 109 -5.94 18.09 -2.80
N GLU A 110 -5.63 18.30 -4.09
CA GLU A 110 -6.51 18.99 -5.03
C GLU A 110 -7.88 18.31 -5.19
N TRP A 111 -7.90 16.96 -5.22
CA TRP A 111 -9.14 16.20 -5.22
C TRP A 111 -9.95 16.47 -3.95
N GLN A 112 -9.30 16.41 -2.79
CA GLN A 112 -9.94 16.66 -1.49
C GLN A 112 -10.53 18.07 -1.40
N HIS A 113 -9.87 19.09 -1.92
CA HIS A 113 -10.42 20.46 -1.93
C HIS A 113 -11.71 20.59 -2.73
N GLN A 114 -11.90 19.77 -3.77
CA GLN A 114 -13.11 19.74 -4.59
C GLN A 114 -14.17 18.79 -4.01
N ASN A 115 -13.77 17.80 -3.27
CA ASN A 115 -14.60 16.73 -2.71
C ASN A 115 -14.28 16.56 -1.22
N PRO A 116 -14.91 17.32 -0.32
CA PRO A 116 -14.56 17.33 1.10
C PRO A 116 -14.62 15.95 1.75
N LEU A 117 -13.53 15.56 2.40
CA LEU A 117 -13.32 14.28 3.05
C LEU A 117 -13.11 14.48 4.55
N ASP A 118 -13.43 13.45 5.33
CA ASP A 118 -13.15 13.39 6.77
C ASP A 118 -11.89 12.57 7.08
N LEU A 119 -11.56 11.59 6.21
CA LEU A 119 -10.44 10.70 6.42
C LEU A 119 -9.83 10.28 5.09
N ILE A 120 -8.50 10.33 5.00
CA ILE A 120 -7.76 9.77 3.88
C ILE A 120 -6.88 8.63 4.40
N ILE A 121 -7.00 7.47 3.75
CA ILE A 121 -6.25 6.27 4.09
C ILE A 121 -5.36 5.87 2.93
N THR A 122 -4.11 5.54 3.24
CA THR A 122 -3.12 4.99 2.29
C THR A 122 -2.52 3.72 2.86
N GLY A 123 -1.72 3.00 2.08
CA GLY A 123 -0.74 2.05 2.59
C GLY A 123 0.46 2.77 3.22
N CYS A 124 1.21 2.10 4.06
CA CYS A 124 2.46 2.62 4.63
C CYS A 124 3.56 2.69 3.58
N GLN A 125 3.68 1.65 2.77
CA GLN A 125 4.74 1.53 1.77
C GLN A 125 4.28 0.73 0.57
N SER A 126 4.66 1.18 -0.62
CA SER A 126 4.50 0.42 -1.84
C SER A 126 5.62 -0.62 -1.98
N SER A 127 5.39 -1.71 -2.72
CA SER A 127 6.43 -2.69 -3.03
C SER A 127 7.51 -2.12 -3.96
N GLU A 128 7.12 -1.16 -4.79
CA GLU A 128 7.99 -0.41 -5.69
C GLU A 128 8.26 0.98 -5.09
N GLY A 129 9.52 1.35 -4.98
CA GLY A 129 9.97 2.65 -4.45
C GLY A 129 10.06 2.73 -2.93
N GLN A 130 9.17 2.13 -2.16
CA GLN A 130 9.17 2.01 -0.69
C GLN A 130 9.49 3.30 0.09
N ASN A 131 9.17 4.48 -0.48
CA ASN A 131 9.54 5.76 0.15
C ASN A 131 8.65 6.15 1.34
N GLY A 132 7.38 5.72 1.37
CA GLY A 132 6.45 5.98 2.47
C GLY A 132 6.15 7.45 2.74
N GLN A 133 6.44 8.36 1.80
CA GLN A 133 6.37 9.81 2.02
C GLN A 133 4.99 10.41 1.69
N THR A 134 4.24 9.80 0.79
CA THR A 134 2.95 10.35 0.31
C THR A 134 2.00 10.74 1.44
N PRO A 135 1.74 9.93 2.49
CA PRO A 135 0.82 10.30 3.55
C PRO A 135 1.28 11.52 4.35
N PHE A 136 2.58 11.69 4.58
CA PHE A 136 3.12 12.85 5.30
C PHE A 136 3.00 14.13 4.47
N LEU A 137 3.38 14.08 3.20
CA LEU A 137 3.29 15.22 2.28
C LEU A 137 1.84 15.65 2.10
N LEU A 138 0.94 14.69 1.94
CA LEU A 138 -0.49 14.94 1.82
C LEU A 138 -1.05 15.63 3.08
N ALA A 139 -0.70 15.11 4.25
CA ALA A 139 -1.15 15.67 5.52
C ALA A 139 -0.64 17.10 5.73
N GLU A 140 0.62 17.38 5.37
CA GLU A 140 1.20 18.73 5.44
C GLU A 140 0.46 19.69 4.50
N MET A 141 0.18 19.28 3.24
CA MET A 141 -0.56 20.10 2.28
C MET A 141 -1.99 20.41 2.74
N LEU A 142 -2.61 19.49 3.49
CA LEU A 142 -3.96 19.67 4.02
C LEU A 142 -4.02 20.33 5.40
N GLY A 143 -2.90 20.45 6.09
CA GLY A 143 -2.84 20.89 7.49
C GLY A 143 -3.51 19.89 8.44
N TRP A 144 -3.49 18.60 8.12
CA TRP A 144 -4.12 17.53 8.87
C TRP A 144 -3.12 16.71 9.69
N PRO A 145 -3.52 16.12 10.82
CA PRO A 145 -2.67 15.17 11.53
C PRO A 145 -2.44 13.91 10.68
N CYS A 146 -1.21 13.38 10.75
CA CYS A 146 -0.81 12.16 10.05
C CYS A 146 -0.37 11.07 11.03
N PHE A 147 -0.87 9.85 10.82
CA PHE A 147 -0.50 8.67 11.60
C PHE A 147 -0.15 7.51 10.68
N THR A 148 1.04 6.99 10.81
CA THR A 148 1.52 5.84 10.01
C THR A 148 1.67 4.60 10.88
N GLN A 149 1.98 3.45 10.26
CA GLN A 149 2.11 2.16 10.96
C GLN A 149 0.83 1.77 11.74
N VAL A 150 -0.33 2.15 11.21
CA VAL A 150 -1.63 1.83 11.81
C VAL A 150 -1.98 0.37 11.49
N GLU A 151 -2.11 -0.47 12.51
CA GLU A 151 -2.48 -1.88 12.35
C GLU A 151 -3.98 -2.10 12.45
N ARG A 152 -4.67 -1.29 13.27
CA ARG A 152 -6.12 -1.33 13.47
C ARG A 152 -6.65 0.06 13.73
N PHE A 153 -7.92 0.26 13.44
CA PHE A 153 -8.64 1.47 13.82
C PHE A 153 -10.13 1.20 14.03
N THR A 154 -10.76 2.06 14.82
CA THR A 154 -12.21 2.13 14.96
C THR A 154 -12.68 3.56 14.75
N LEU A 155 -13.82 3.71 14.07
CA LEU A 155 -14.39 5.00 13.70
C LEU A 155 -15.64 5.29 14.53
N ASP A 156 -15.74 6.52 15.02
CA ASP A 156 -16.98 7.10 15.48
C ASP A 156 -17.26 8.42 14.73
N ALA A 157 -18.36 9.11 15.02
CA ALA A 157 -18.82 10.24 14.20
C ALA A 157 -17.78 11.37 14.02
N LEU A 158 -16.89 11.59 14.99
CA LEU A 158 -15.95 12.73 15.01
C LEU A 158 -14.51 12.30 15.27
N PHE A 159 -14.28 11.04 15.63
CA PHE A 159 -12.98 10.56 16.05
C PHE A 159 -12.63 9.24 15.40
N ILE A 160 -11.34 9.01 15.28
CA ILE A 160 -10.75 7.72 14.97
C ILE A 160 -9.88 7.28 16.14
N THR A 161 -10.03 6.03 16.59
CA THR A 161 -9.12 5.40 17.55
C THR A 161 -8.19 4.49 16.79
N LEU A 162 -6.88 4.70 16.94
CA LEU A 162 -5.81 4.05 16.19
C LEU A 162 -5.00 3.13 17.10
N GLU A 163 -4.63 1.95 16.59
CA GLU A 163 -3.58 1.11 17.13
C GLU A 163 -2.39 1.15 16.18
N GLN A 164 -1.27 1.71 16.65
CA GLN A 164 -0.04 1.87 15.88
C GLN A 164 1.06 0.97 16.39
N ARG A 165 1.83 0.38 15.49
CA ARG A 165 3.08 -0.29 15.84
C ARG A 165 4.18 0.73 16.08
N THR A 166 4.88 0.59 17.19
CA THR A 166 6.09 1.35 17.52
C THR A 166 7.24 0.38 17.82
N GLU A 167 8.46 0.89 17.95
CA GLU A 167 9.63 0.07 18.34
C GLU A 167 9.43 -0.62 19.71
N HIS A 168 8.68 0.03 20.61
CA HIS A 168 8.47 -0.45 21.98
C HIS A 168 7.14 -1.18 22.20
N GLY A 169 6.33 -1.37 21.16
CA GLY A 169 5.05 -2.06 21.28
C GLY A 169 3.91 -1.41 20.51
N LEU A 170 2.69 -1.53 21.04
CA LEU A 170 1.50 -0.92 20.47
C LEU A 170 1.17 0.38 21.20
N ARG A 171 0.88 1.43 20.45
CA ARG A 171 0.35 2.70 20.93
C ARG A 171 -1.10 2.84 20.50
N CYS A 172 -1.99 3.15 21.44
CA CYS A 172 -3.37 3.48 21.14
C CYS A 172 -3.56 5.00 21.24
N CYS A 173 -4.16 5.61 20.22
CA CYS A 173 -4.43 7.04 20.15
C CYS A 173 -5.87 7.27 19.69
N ARG A 174 -6.55 8.28 20.28
CA ARG A 174 -7.83 8.78 19.79
C ARG A 174 -7.61 10.15 19.15
N VAL A 175 -7.98 10.28 17.89
CA VAL A 175 -7.70 11.45 17.05
C VAL A 175 -9.02 12.03 16.56
N ARG A 176 -9.15 13.35 16.59
CA ARG A 176 -10.28 14.04 15.97
C ARG A 176 -10.07 14.13 14.47
N LEU A 177 -11.12 13.85 13.70
CA LEU A 177 -11.13 14.05 12.26
C LEU A 177 -11.20 15.56 11.90
N PRO A 178 -10.68 15.99 10.75
CA PRO A 178 -10.10 15.16 9.69
C PRO A 178 -8.67 14.68 9.98
N ALA A 179 -8.24 13.60 9.31
CA ALA A 179 -6.90 13.03 9.46
C ALA A 179 -6.44 12.28 8.20
N VAL A 180 -5.13 12.08 8.08
CA VAL A 180 -4.50 11.16 7.15
C VAL A 180 -3.92 9.99 7.94
N ILE A 181 -4.21 8.75 7.52
CA ILE A 181 -3.60 7.57 8.12
C ILE A 181 -2.96 6.67 7.07
N ALA A 182 -1.85 6.06 7.43
CA ALA A 182 -1.24 5.01 6.62
C ALA A 182 -1.33 3.68 7.36
N VAL A 183 -2.06 2.73 6.77
CA VAL A 183 -2.33 1.41 7.32
C VAL A 183 -1.20 0.46 6.95
N ARG A 184 -0.77 -0.33 7.91
CA ARG A 184 0.16 -1.43 7.73
C ARG A 184 -0.58 -2.75 7.86
N GLN A 185 -0.33 -3.67 6.95
CA GLN A 185 -0.84 -5.03 7.09
C GLN A 185 -0.29 -5.67 8.37
N CYS A 186 -1.20 -6.18 9.21
CA CYS A 186 -0.87 -6.95 10.40
C CYS A 186 -1.78 -8.17 10.48
N GLY A 187 -1.16 -9.35 10.58
CA GLY A 187 -1.89 -10.62 10.66
C GLY A 187 -2.64 -10.99 9.36
N GLU A 188 -3.60 -11.87 9.49
CA GLU A 188 -4.39 -12.40 8.37
C GLU A 188 -5.66 -11.54 8.12
N VAL A 189 -5.49 -10.30 7.72
CA VAL A 189 -6.62 -9.49 7.25
C VAL A 189 -6.78 -9.73 5.76
N ALA A 190 -7.76 -10.54 5.38
CA ALA A 190 -8.04 -10.82 3.97
C ALA A 190 -9.13 -9.88 3.43
N LEU A 191 -8.87 -9.31 2.27
CA LEU A 191 -9.89 -8.56 1.53
C LEU A 191 -10.97 -9.55 1.03
N PRO A 192 -12.27 -9.27 1.27
CA PRO A 192 -13.34 -10.14 0.82
C PRO A 192 -13.32 -10.33 -0.70
N VAL A 193 -13.80 -11.50 -1.16
CA VAL A 193 -13.98 -11.75 -2.60
C VAL A 193 -15.41 -11.37 -2.99
N PRO A 194 -15.61 -10.42 -3.92
CA PRO A 194 -16.94 -10.02 -4.34
C PRO A 194 -17.64 -11.12 -5.14
N GLY A 195 -18.93 -11.28 -4.92
CA GLY A 195 -19.76 -12.23 -5.67
C GLY A 195 -19.97 -11.82 -7.14
N MET A 196 -20.43 -12.75 -7.97
CA MET A 196 -20.62 -12.52 -9.41
C MET A 196 -21.54 -11.32 -9.71
N ARG A 197 -22.67 -11.18 -8.97
CA ARG A 197 -23.60 -10.06 -9.15
C ARG A 197 -22.93 -8.70 -8.86
N GLN A 198 -22.12 -8.65 -7.82
CA GLN A 198 -21.40 -7.44 -7.42
C GLN A 198 -20.37 -7.06 -8.49
N ARG A 199 -19.64 -8.04 -9.02
CA ARG A 199 -18.69 -7.82 -10.13
C ARG A 199 -19.39 -7.30 -11.38
N MET A 200 -20.49 -7.92 -11.78
CA MET A 200 -21.26 -7.49 -12.96
C MET A 200 -21.85 -6.08 -12.79
N ALA A 201 -22.26 -5.71 -11.58
CA ALA A 201 -22.72 -4.35 -11.29
C ALA A 201 -21.58 -3.35 -11.37
N ALA A 202 -20.42 -3.67 -10.80
CA ALA A 202 -19.23 -2.82 -10.82
C ALA A 202 -18.66 -2.63 -12.23
N GLU A 203 -18.80 -3.64 -13.13
CA GLU A 203 -18.38 -3.48 -14.54
C GLU A 203 -19.16 -2.39 -15.28
N LYS A 204 -20.40 -2.15 -14.89
CA LYS A 204 -21.29 -1.13 -15.48
C LYS A 204 -21.21 0.21 -14.78
N ALA A 205 -20.58 0.25 -13.60
CA ALA A 205 -20.48 1.46 -12.82
C ALA A 205 -19.49 2.44 -13.46
N GLU A 206 -19.79 3.72 -13.35
CA GLU A 206 -18.93 4.77 -13.85
C GLU A 206 -17.70 4.93 -12.95
N ILE A 207 -16.52 5.05 -13.56
CA ILE A 207 -15.29 5.45 -12.89
C ILE A 207 -14.98 6.88 -13.32
N ILE A 208 -14.82 7.77 -12.36
CA ILE A 208 -14.43 9.15 -12.62
C ILE A 208 -12.99 9.15 -13.12
N ARG A 209 -12.77 9.58 -14.36
CA ARG A 209 -11.43 9.68 -14.95
C ARG A 209 -11.08 11.16 -15.11
N LYS A 210 -9.93 11.55 -14.55
CA LYS A 210 -9.39 12.90 -14.67
C LYS A 210 -7.96 12.83 -15.17
N THR A 211 -7.70 13.38 -16.35
CA THR A 211 -6.34 13.42 -16.90
C THR A 211 -5.50 14.45 -16.14
N VAL A 212 -4.33 14.05 -15.71
CA VAL A 212 -3.34 14.87 -15.03
C VAL A 212 -2.10 14.96 -15.92
N ALA A 213 -1.67 16.17 -16.23
CA ALA A 213 -0.48 16.39 -17.04
C ALA A 213 0.76 15.84 -16.34
N ALA A 214 1.60 15.13 -17.11
CA ALA A 214 2.87 14.64 -16.58
C ALA A 214 3.81 15.83 -16.32
N GLU A 215 4.47 15.80 -15.16
CA GLU A 215 5.52 16.75 -14.81
C GLU A 215 6.88 16.04 -14.77
N MET A 216 7.95 16.81 -14.94
CA MET A 216 9.30 16.28 -14.75
C MET A 216 9.49 15.94 -13.27
N PRO A 217 9.85 14.68 -12.93
CA PRO A 217 10.07 14.29 -11.55
C PRO A 217 11.32 14.98 -10.98
N ALA A 218 11.28 15.35 -9.69
CA ALA A 218 12.43 15.91 -8.98
C ALA A 218 13.59 14.90 -8.83
N MET A 219 13.28 13.60 -8.92
CA MET A 219 14.24 12.51 -8.86
C MET A 219 14.16 11.64 -10.11
N GLN A 220 15.28 11.12 -10.54
CA GLN A 220 15.37 10.19 -11.67
C GLN A 220 15.92 8.84 -11.21
N CYS A 221 15.33 7.76 -11.71
CA CYS A 221 15.88 6.43 -11.52
C CYS A 221 17.20 6.30 -12.31
N LEU A 222 18.32 6.15 -11.63
CA LEU A 222 19.61 5.96 -12.26
C LEU A 222 19.86 4.49 -12.63
N GLN A 223 19.38 3.57 -11.80
CA GLN A 223 19.52 2.14 -11.99
C GLN A 223 18.45 1.40 -11.20
N LEU A 224 17.94 0.34 -11.76
CA LEU A 224 17.07 -0.61 -11.07
C LEU A 224 17.64 -2.02 -11.28
N ALA A 225 17.99 -2.67 -10.18
CA ALA A 225 18.51 -4.03 -10.21
C ALA A 225 17.86 -4.87 -9.12
N ARG A 226 17.72 -6.18 -9.37
CA ARG A 226 17.27 -7.10 -8.35
C ARG A 226 18.34 -7.22 -7.26
N ALA A 227 17.94 -7.10 -6.01
CA ALA A 227 18.86 -7.33 -4.90
C ALA A 227 19.32 -8.79 -4.87
N GLU A 228 20.63 -9.03 -4.98
CA GLU A 228 21.19 -10.35 -4.77
C GLU A 228 21.10 -10.71 -3.30
N GLN A 229 20.12 -11.52 -2.93
CA GLN A 229 20.10 -12.14 -1.61
C GLN A 229 21.07 -13.32 -1.59
N ARG A 230 22.33 -13.07 -1.32
CA ARG A 230 23.26 -14.14 -0.95
C ARG A 230 22.91 -14.62 0.44
N ARG A 231 21.99 -15.58 0.53
CA ARG A 231 21.83 -16.35 1.76
C ARG A 231 23.05 -17.23 1.92
N GLY A 232 24.00 -16.81 2.73
CA GLY A 232 25.08 -17.66 3.19
C GLY A 232 24.48 -18.73 4.09
N ALA A 233 23.92 -19.79 3.49
CA ALA A 233 23.48 -20.93 4.24
C ALA A 233 24.71 -21.72 4.70
N THR A 234 24.91 -21.83 6.00
CA THR A 234 25.90 -22.76 6.58
C THR A 234 25.18 -24.06 6.91
N LEU A 235 25.59 -25.13 6.23
CA LEU A 235 25.11 -26.47 6.56
C LEU A 235 25.85 -26.97 7.81
N ILE A 236 25.11 -27.33 8.82
CA ILE A 236 25.68 -27.88 10.05
C ILE A 236 25.75 -29.40 9.90
N ASP A 237 26.93 -29.92 9.70
CA ASP A 237 27.20 -31.35 9.56
C ASP A 237 27.36 -32.06 10.93
N GLY A 238 26.87 -33.28 11.03
CA GLY A 238 27.01 -34.16 12.18
C GLY A 238 26.42 -35.52 11.85
N GLN A 239 26.90 -36.58 12.52
CA GLN A 239 26.44 -37.95 12.30
C GLN A 239 25.06 -38.17 12.91
N THR A 240 24.73 -37.45 13.99
CA THR A 240 23.45 -37.56 14.71
C THR A 240 22.75 -36.19 14.81
N VAL A 241 21.44 -36.21 15.04
CA VAL A 241 20.65 -34.99 15.27
C VAL A 241 21.16 -34.26 16.53
N ALA A 242 21.59 -35.00 17.55
CA ALA A 242 22.11 -34.41 18.77
C ALA A 242 23.42 -33.65 18.55
N GLU A 243 24.32 -34.19 17.75
CA GLU A 243 25.56 -33.49 17.37
C GLU A 243 25.30 -32.21 16.55
N LYS A 244 24.34 -32.26 15.62
CA LYS A 244 23.95 -31.10 14.84
C LYS A 244 23.34 -30.00 15.73
N ALA A 245 22.48 -30.40 16.67
CA ALA A 245 21.89 -29.48 17.64
C ALA A 245 22.93 -28.88 18.57
N GLN A 246 23.90 -29.65 19.04
CA GLN A 246 24.97 -29.17 19.89
C GLN A 246 25.89 -28.17 19.16
N LYS A 247 26.26 -28.46 17.92
CA LYS A 247 27.05 -27.52 17.08
C LYS A 247 26.27 -26.23 16.84
N LEU A 248 24.98 -26.32 16.47
CA LEU A 248 24.12 -25.17 16.30
C LEU A 248 24.12 -24.27 17.55
N TRP A 249 23.96 -24.90 18.71
CA TRP A 249 23.95 -24.20 19.99
C TRP A 249 25.31 -23.53 20.27
N GLN A 250 26.41 -24.28 20.21
CA GLN A 250 27.72 -23.80 20.60
C GLN A 250 28.28 -22.74 19.67
N ASP A 251 28.12 -22.92 18.33
CA ASP A 251 28.78 -22.11 17.35
C ASP A 251 27.94 -20.87 16.94
N TYR A 252 26.61 -20.91 17.11
CA TYR A 252 25.72 -19.86 16.58
C TYR A 252 24.77 -19.25 17.58
N LEU A 253 24.16 -20.04 18.49
CA LEU A 253 23.08 -19.54 19.35
C LEU A 253 23.57 -19.07 20.71
N ARG A 254 24.54 -19.74 21.30
CA ARG A 254 25.01 -19.46 22.67
C ARG A 254 25.42 -17.99 22.87
N GLN A 255 26.15 -17.41 21.93
CA GLN A 255 26.60 -16.02 22.01
C GLN A 255 25.47 -15.00 21.78
N ARG A 256 24.45 -15.38 20.97
CA ARG A 256 23.35 -14.50 20.61
C ARG A 256 22.19 -14.51 21.63
N MET A 257 22.15 -15.52 22.47
CA MET A 257 21.12 -15.71 23.49
C MET A 257 21.61 -15.42 24.91
N GLN A 258 22.81 -14.88 25.07
CA GLN A 258 23.24 -14.30 26.36
C GLN A 258 22.55 -12.94 26.50
N PRO A 259 21.89 -12.65 27.66
CA PRO A 259 21.17 -11.42 27.92
C PRO A 259 22.06 -10.21 27.96
#